data_b163b7f3b17a061270da742257ca3275
#
_entry.id   b163b7f3b17a061270da742257ca3275
#
_cell.length_a   1.000
_cell.length_b   1.000
_cell.length_c   1.000
_cell.angle_alpha   90.00
_cell.angle_beta   90.00
_cell.angle_gamma   90.00
#
_symmetry.space_group_name_H-M   'P 1'
#
loop_
_entity.id
_entity.type
_entity.pdbx_description
1 polymer ?
#
loop_
_entity_poly.entity_id
_entity_poly.type
_entity_poly.pdbx_seq_one_letter_code
_entity_poly.pdbx_strand_id
1 'polypeptide(L)'
;MDHTRELIKVVKSHIPQFEIYSGFDDNFAHNVLSGGDGCIGALSNVVPEVCAAWVRAFRENDLAGIAKGQQIIDRLMDLYTVRSPFLPVIKEACRLRGIAATSVGTFPMPSATVEDDARILELLNREGIQ
;
A
#
# COMPACT_ATOMS: atom_id res chain seq x y z
N MET A 1 11.54 1.53 -8.64
CA MET A 1 10.97 2.40 -9.69
C MET A 1 11.58 2.16 -11.08
N ASP A 2 12.89 2.03 -11.22
CA ASP A 2 13.53 1.84 -12.53
C ASP A 2 13.02 0.62 -13.30
N HIS A 3 12.89 -0.51 -12.63
CA HIS A 3 12.40 -1.75 -13.24
C HIS A 3 10.97 -1.60 -13.82
N THR A 4 10.05 -1.00 -13.07
CA THR A 4 8.67 -0.77 -13.52
C THR A 4 8.64 0.14 -14.75
N ARG A 5 9.41 1.23 -14.74
CA ARG A 5 9.54 2.14 -15.87
C ARG A 5 10.06 1.45 -17.13
N GLU A 6 11.09 0.60 -16.99
CA GLU A 6 11.64 -0.14 -18.13
C GLU A 6 10.64 -1.16 -18.66
N LEU A 7 9.91 -1.86 -17.80
CA LEU A 7 8.83 -2.75 -18.22
C LEU A 7 7.76 -2.01 -19.01
N ILE A 8 7.30 -0.86 -18.54
CA ILE A 8 6.30 -0.05 -19.24
C ILE A 8 6.81 0.32 -20.64
N LYS A 9 8.03 0.85 -20.73
CA LYS A 9 8.64 1.26 -22.02
C LYS A 9 8.78 0.07 -23.00
N VAL A 10 9.27 -1.05 -22.54
CA VAL A 10 9.58 -2.21 -23.40
C VAL A 10 8.32 -2.99 -23.73
N VAL A 11 7.51 -3.33 -22.72
CA VAL A 11 6.36 -4.22 -22.91
C VAL A 11 5.21 -3.50 -23.58
N LYS A 12 4.79 -2.34 -23.08
CA LYS A 12 3.62 -1.62 -23.63
C LYS A 12 3.85 -1.04 -25.01
N SER A 13 5.10 -0.85 -25.42
CA SER A 13 5.39 -0.46 -26.82
C SER A 13 5.06 -1.56 -27.83
N HIS A 14 5.06 -2.83 -27.41
CA HIS A 14 4.77 -3.98 -28.26
C HIS A 14 3.40 -4.60 -27.96
N ILE A 15 2.97 -4.54 -26.71
CA ILE A 15 1.72 -5.14 -26.21
C ILE A 15 1.01 -4.09 -25.37
N PRO A 16 0.34 -3.09 -25.97
CA PRO A 16 -0.26 -1.96 -25.24
C PRO A 16 -1.29 -2.36 -24.17
N GLN A 17 -1.98 -3.48 -24.38
CA GLN A 17 -3.00 -4.01 -23.44
C GLN A 17 -2.41 -4.80 -22.27
N PHE A 18 -1.08 -5.02 -22.21
CA PHE A 18 -0.46 -5.73 -21.10
C PHE A 18 -0.51 -4.88 -19.83
N GLU A 19 -1.10 -5.42 -18.76
CA GLU A 19 -1.25 -4.71 -17.49
C GLU A 19 0.02 -4.81 -16.64
N ILE A 20 0.48 -3.68 -16.11
CA ILE A 20 1.68 -3.58 -15.28
C ILE A 20 1.33 -2.92 -13.95
N TYR A 21 1.47 -3.68 -12.87
CA TYR A 21 1.19 -3.26 -11.51
C TYR A 21 2.48 -3.11 -10.69
N SER A 22 2.57 -2.06 -9.87
CA SER A 22 3.61 -1.98 -8.84
C SER A 22 3.29 -2.90 -7.66
N GLY A 23 4.32 -3.34 -6.93
CA GLY A 23 4.17 -4.20 -5.76
C GLY A 23 4.21 -3.44 -4.43
N PHE A 24 4.86 -2.26 -4.38
CA PHE A 24 4.87 -1.38 -3.22
C PHE A 24 3.85 -0.27 -3.37
N ASP A 25 3.11 0.01 -2.30
CA ASP A 25 1.99 0.97 -2.30
C ASP A 25 2.43 2.38 -2.69
N ASP A 26 3.57 2.85 -2.18
CA ASP A 26 4.15 4.16 -2.49
C ASP A 26 4.51 4.37 -3.97
N ASN A 27 4.65 3.29 -4.72
CA ASN A 27 4.92 3.32 -6.15
C ASN A 27 3.67 3.43 -7.04
N PHE A 28 2.46 3.40 -6.47
CA PHE A 28 1.21 3.44 -7.23
C PHE A 28 1.12 4.68 -8.13
N ALA A 29 1.29 5.88 -7.55
CA ALA A 29 1.18 7.12 -8.31
C ALA A 29 2.21 7.18 -9.44
N HIS A 30 3.47 6.83 -9.15
CA HIS A 30 4.53 6.78 -10.16
C HIS A 30 4.19 5.79 -11.27
N ASN A 31 3.71 4.59 -10.93
CA ASN A 31 3.35 3.58 -11.93
C ASN A 31 2.26 4.08 -12.88
N VAL A 32 1.16 4.62 -12.32
CA VAL A 32 0.04 5.12 -13.12
C VAL A 32 0.44 6.31 -13.98
N LEU A 33 1.17 7.28 -13.43
CA LEU A 33 1.67 8.46 -14.18
C LEU A 33 2.68 8.08 -15.27
N SER A 34 3.36 6.96 -15.14
CA SER A 34 4.28 6.43 -16.15
C SER A 34 3.60 5.56 -17.21
N GLY A 35 2.28 5.35 -17.13
CA GLY A 35 1.51 4.53 -18.07
C GLY A 35 1.29 3.07 -17.64
N GLY A 36 1.56 2.74 -16.37
CA GLY A 36 1.15 1.47 -15.76
C GLY A 36 -0.31 1.49 -15.31
N ASP A 37 -0.78 0.38 -14.78
CA ASP A 37 -2.23 0.15 -14.61
C ASP A 37 -2.68 0.18 -13.14
N GLY A 38 -1.75 0.12 -12.18
CA GLY A 38 -2.12 0.18 -10.77
C GLY A 38 -1.07 -0.37 -9.81
N CYS A 39 -1.53 -0.81 -8.64
CA CYS A 39 -0.69 -1.39 -7.59
C CYS A 39 -1.40 -2.60 -6.96
N ILE A 40 -0.62 -3.62 -6.63
CA ILE A 40 -1.04 -4.73 -5.77
C ILE A 40 -0.24 -4.61 -4.48
N GLY A 41 -0.66 -3.68 -3.64
CA GLY A 41 -0.01 -3.35 -2.38
C GLY A 41 -0.76 -3.90 -1.16
N ALA A 42 -0.08 -3.95 -0.01
CA ALA A 42 -0.65 -4.49 1.21
C ALA A 42 -1.45 -3.45 2.02
N LEU A 43 -1.13 -2.16 1.90
CA LEU A 43 -1.84 -1.08 2.62
C LEU A 43 -3.30 -0.95 2.20
N SER A 44 -3.66 -1.38 0.98
CA SER A 44 -5.06 -1.42 0.54
C SER A 44 -5.95 -2.33 1.41
N ASN A 45 -5.36 -3.29 2.13
CA ASN A 45 -6.08 -4.10 3.12
C ASN A 45 -6.21 -3.37 4.46
N VAL A 46 -5.23 -2.54 4.82
CA VAL A 46 -5.20 -1.81 6.10
C VAL A 46 -6.04 -0.55 6.02
N VAL A 47 -5.94 0.21 4.93
CA VAL A 47 -6.58 1.53 4.74
C VAL A 47 -7.32 1.61 3.40
N PRO A 48 -8.31 0.74 3.16
CA PRO A 48 -9.03 0.68 1.88
C PRO A 48 -9.69 2.02 1.51
N GLU A 49 -10.17 2.77 2.49
CA GLU A 49 -10.78 4.09 2.29
C GLU A 49 -9.80 5.13 1.74
N VAL A 50 -8.55 5.13 2.24
CA VAL A 50 -7.49 6.02 1.76
C VAL A 50 -7.12 5.66 0.32
N CYS A 51 -6.89 4.36 0.07
CA CYS A 51 -6.55 3.87 -1.27
C CYS A 51 -7.66 4.14 -2.28
N ALA A 52 -8.93 3.92 -1.90
CA ALA A 52 -10.07 4.20 -2.77
C ALA A 52 -10.21 5.69 -3.10
N ALA A 53 -10.01 6.57 -2.11
CA ALA A 53 -10.00 8.01 -2.32
C ALA A 53 -8.85 8.44 -3.25
N TRP A 54 -7.68 7.86 -3.09
CA TRP A 54 -6.51 8.13 -3.93
C TRP A 54 -6.73 7.72 -5.38
N VAL A 55 -7.26 6.51 -5.62
CA VAL A 55 -7.64 6.06 -6.98
C VAL A 55 -8.69 6.98 -7.60
N ARG A 56 -9.67 7.44 -6.82
CA ARG A 56 -10.69 8.39 -7.29
C ARG A 56 -10.05 9.70 -7.73
N ALA A 57 -9.14 10.25 -6.93
CA ALA A 57 -8.41 11.49 -7.27
C ALA A 57 -7.69 11.38 -8.64
N PHE A 58 -7.09 10.21 -8.94
CA PHE A 58 -6.51 9.95 -10.26
C PHE A 58 -7.55 9.99 -11.38
N ARG A 59 -8.72 9.37 -11.18
CA ARG A 59 -9.80 9.33 -12.18
C ARG A 59 -10.40 10.70 -12.45
N GLU A 60 -10.41 11.55 -11.42
CA GLU A 60 -10.97 12.91 -11.46
C GLU A 60 -9.92 13.98 -11.85
N ASN A 61 -8.66 13.59 -12.05
CA ASN A 61 -7.52 14.48 -12.28
C ASN A 61 -7.34 15.50 -11.12
N ASP A 62 -7.70 15.14 -9.90
CA ASP A 62 -7.52 15.95 -8.71
C ASP A 62 -6.07 15.85 -8.21
N LEU A 63 -5.23 16.77 -8.65
CA LEU A 63 -3.81 16.81 -8.28
C LEU A 63 -3.61 16.95 -6.76
N ALA A 64 -4.45 17.72 -6.10
CA ALA A 64 -4.35 17.90 -4.64
C ALA A 64 -4.69 16.61 -3.90
N GLY A 65 -5.74 15.91 -4.33
CA GLY A 65 -6.13 14.59 -3.82
C GLY A 65 -5.06 13.52 -4.09
N ILE A 66 -4.44 13.54 -5.27
CA ILE A 66 -3.32 12.65 -5.63
C ILE A 66 -2.14 12.87 -4.67
N ALA A 67 -1.73 14.13 -4.48
CA ALA A 67 -0.62 14.48 -3.60
C ALA A 67 -0.91 14.12 -2.14
N LYS A 68 -2.14 14.37 -1.66
CA LYS A 68 -2.58 14.00 -0.31
C LYS A 68 -2.53 12.49 -0.10
N GLY A 69 -3.05 11.71 -1.05
CA GLY A 69 -3.03 10.25 -0.99
C GLY A 69 -1.60 9.71 -0.93
N GLN A 70 -0.70 10.18 -1.80
CA GLN A 70 0.71 9.82 -1.77
C GLN A 70 1.35 10.07 -0.42
N GLN A 71 1.17 11.27 0.15
CA GLN A 71 1.76 11.64 1.44
C GLN A 71 1.27 10.76 2.60
N ILE A 72 0.00 10.37 2.61
CA ILE A 72 -0.54 9.46 3.63
C ILE A 72 0.09 8.07 3.47
N ILE A 73 0.12 7.56 2.25
CA ILE A 73 0.71 6.24 1.95
C ILE A 73 2.19 6.22 2.30
N ASP A 74 2.96 7.25 1.92
CA ASP A 74 4.40 7.34 2.23
C ASP A 74 4.66 7.23 3.74
N ARG A 75 3.84 7.87 4.59
CA ARG A 75 3.98 7.75 6.04
C ARG A 75 3.53 6.39 6.58
N LEU A 76 2.51 5.77 5.97
CA LEU A 76 2.05 4.43 6.34
C LEU A 76 3.00 3.32 5.88
N MET A 77 3.92 3.59 4.94
CA MET A 77 5.00 2.66 4.59
C MET A 77 5.90 2.33 5.79
N ASP A 78 5.91 3.16 6.84
CA ASP A 78 6.58 2.83 8.10
C ASP A 78 6.07 1.52 8.73
N LEU A 79 4.84 1.08 8.44
CA LEU A 79 4.33 -0.23 8.86
C LEU A 79 5.19 -1.39 8.34
N TYR A 80 5.81 -1.24 7.17
CA TYR A 80 6.69 -2.26 6.59
C TYR A 80 8.02 -2.40 7.33
N THR A 81 8.37 -1.41 8.15
CA THR A 81 9.63 -1.36 8.91
C THR A 81 9.50 -1.78 10.37
N VAL A 82 8.27 -1.95 10.87
CA VAL A 82 8.02 -2.35 12.27
C VAL A 82 8.66 -3.70 12.58
N ARG A 83 8.59 -4.64 11.65
CA ARG A 83 9.16 -5.98 11.78
C ARG A 83 9.51 -6.58 10.42
N SER A 84 10.48 -7.48 10.40
CA SER A 84 10.78 -8.33 9.24
C SER A 84 10.48 -9.80 9.59
N PRO A 85 9.70 -10.54 8.79
CA PRO A 85 8.94 -10.06 7.62
C PRO A 85 7.78 -9.13 8.02
N PHE A 86 7.37 -8.25 7.12
CA PHE A 86 6.35 -7.21 7.40
C PHE A 86 4.89 -7.73 7.40
N LEU A 87 4.62 -8.86 6.75
CA LEU A 87 3.25 -9.39 6.61
C LEU A 87 2.50 -9.60 7.93
N PRO A 88 3.12 -10.08 9.03
CA PRO A 88 2.47 -10.15 10.33
C PRO A 88 1.98 -8.78 10.83
N VAL A 89 2.75 -7.71 10.57
CA VAL A 89 2.38 -6.34 10.93
C VAL A 89 1.14 -5.88 10.16
N ILE A 90 1.09 -6.13 8.86
CA ILE A 90 -0.08 -5.79 8.03
C ILE A 90 -1.34 -6.54 8.50
N LYS A 91 -1.21 -7.85 8.80
CA LYS A 91 -2.33 -8.64 9.30
C LYS A 91 -2.80 -8.14 10.67
N GLU A 92 -1.87 -7.79 11.54
CA GLU A 92 -2.18 -7.24 12.85
C GLU A 92 -2.82 -5.85 12.75
N ALA A 93 -2.35 -4.99 11.86
CA ALA A 93 -2.99 -3.70 11.58
C ALA A 93 -4.44 -3.88 11.12
N CYS A 94 -4.73 -4.86 10.25
CA CYS A 94 -6.10 -5.19 9.84
C CYS A 94 -6.94 -5.68 11.03
N ARG A 95 -6.38 -6.48 11.96
CA ARG A 95 -7.07 -6.94 13.17
C ARG A 95 -7.37 -5.77 14.12
N LEU A 96 -6.38 -4.94 14.39
CA LEU A 96 -6.52 -3.77 15.27
C LEU A 96 -7.57 -2.78 14.76
N ARG A 97 -7.71 -2.67 13.44
CA ARG A 97 -8.78 -1.89 12.80
C ARG A 97 -10.14 -2.59 12.72
N GLY A 98 -10.25 -3.81 13.22
CA GLY A 98 -11.51 -4.58 13.13
C GLY A 98 -11.88 -5.05 11.71
N ILE A 99 -10.95 -4.95 10.74
CA ILE A 99 -11.17 -5.41 9.36
C ILE A 99 -11.05 -6.93 9.28
N ALA A 100 -10.15 -7.52 10.08
CA ALA A 100 -9.94 -8.96 10.14
C ALA A 100 -10.21 -9.49 11.55
N ALA A 101 -10.77 -10.69 11.64
CA ALA A 101 -11.03 -11.36 12.93
C ALA A 101 -9.75 -11.87 13.61
N THR A 102 -8.69 -12.14 12.84
CA THR A 102 -7.43 -12.69 13.32
C THR A 102 -6.27 -12.21 12.46
N SER A 103 -5.08 -12.13 13.08
CA SER A 103 -3.81 -11.84 12.41
C SER A 103 -2.93 -13.08 12.20
N VAL A 104 -3.41 -14.26 12.58
CA VAL A 104 -2.64 -15.51 12.48
C VAL A 104 -2.18 -15.77 11.05
N GLY A 105 -0.89 -16.03 10.91
CA GLY A 105 -0.25 -16.42 9.65
C GLY A 105 -0.16 -17.93 9.49
N THR A 106 -0.02 -18.38 8.24
CA THR A 106 0.31 -19.78 7.94
C THR A 106 1.78 -20.04 8.32
N PHE A 107 2.06 -21.17 8.95
CA PHE A 107 3.44 -21.60 9.21
C PHE A 107 4.31 -21.55 7.94
N PRO A 108 5.54 -21.05 8.00
CA PRO A 108 6.33 -20.64 9.16
C PRO A 108 6.25 -19.13 9.51
N MET A 109 5.20 -18.43 9.11
CA MET A 109 5.06 -16.99 9.38
C MET A 109 4.93 -16.74 10.89
N PRO A 110 5.79 -15.87 11.49
CA PRO A 110 5.63 -15.47 12.88
C PRO A 110 4.37 -14.64 13.09
N SER A 111 3.90 -14.54 14.33
CA SER A 111 2.86 -13.58 14.72
C SER A 111 3.47 -12.22 15.09
N ALA A 112 2.68 -11.16 14.99
CA ALA A 112 3.02 -9.87 15.59
C ALA A 112 3.07 -9.97 17.12
N THR A 113 3.80 -9.07 17.77
CA THR A 113 3.94 -9.01 19.23
C THR A 113 3.18 -7.82 19.80
N VAL A 114 3.07 -7.75 21.14
CA VAL A 114 2.43 -6.62 21.85
C VAL A 114 3.18 -5.30 21.58
N GLU A 115 4.50 -5.35 21.42
CA GLU A 115 5.32 -4.19 21.09
C GLU A 115 5.01 -3.71 19.67
N ASP A 116 4.78 -4.64 18.73
CA ASP A 116 4.35 -4.30 17.36
C ASP A 116 2.99 -3.61 17.38
N ASP A 117 2.02 -4.07 18.20
CA ASP A 117 0.69 -3.46 18.34
C ASP A 117 0.77 -1.98 18.71
N ALA A 118 1.59 -1.65 19.72
CA ALA A 118 1.76 -0.28 20.16
C ALA A 118 2.31 0.61 19.03
N ARG A 119 3.29 0.11 18.26
CA ARG A 119 3.88 0.84 17.14
C ARG A 119 2.90 0.97 15.95
N ILE A 120 2.14 -0.08 15.65
CA ILE A 120 1.11 -0.05 14.61
C ILE A 120 0.06 1.02 14.94
N LEU A 121 -0.47 1.01 16.16
CA LEU A 121 -1.47 1.99 16.61
C LEU A 121 -0.94 3.42 16.58
N GLU A 122 0.32 3.64 16.97
CA GLU A 122 0.96 4.95 16.85
C GLU A 122 0.97 5.44 15.40
N LEU A 123 1.37 4.61 14.45
CA LEU A 123 1.45 4.96 13.03
C LEU A 123 0.06 5.25 12.44
N LEU A 124 -0.94 4.44 12.75
CA LEU A 124 -2.32 4.65 12.30
C LEU A 124 -2.92 5.94 12.89
N ASN A 125 -2.72 6.17 14.19
CA ASN A 125 -3.24 7.35 14.87
C ASN A 125 -2.65 8.67 14.36
N ARG A 126 -1.39 8.68 13.91
CA ARG A 126 -0.78 9.87 13.27
C ARG A 126 -1.54 10.33 12.02
N GLU A 127 -2.17 9.40 11.33
CA GLU A 127 -2.98 9.68 10.14
C GLU A 127 -4.48 9.82 10.46
N GLY A 128 -4.87 9.78 11.73
CA GLY A 128 -6.28 9.83 12.16
C GLY A 128 -7.07 8.58 11.79
N ILE A 129 -6.39 7.46 11.61
CA ILE A 129 -6.99 6.17 11.23
C ILE A 129 -7.27 5.36 12.50
N GLN A 130 -8.53 4.96 12.67
CA GLN A 130 -9.03 4.17 13.80
C GLN A 130 -9.40 2.75 13.36
#